data_ab8258662a169e9e9ba3b320fd02961c
#
_entry.id   ab8258662a169e9e9ba3b320fd02961c
#
_cell.length_a   1.000
_cell.length_b   1.000
_cell.length_c   1.000
_cell.angle_alpha   90.00
_cell.angle_beta   90.00
_cell.angle_gamma   90.00
#
_symmetry.space_group_name_H-M   'P 1'
#
loop_
_entity.id
_entity.type
_entity.pdbx_description
1 polymer ?
#
loop_
_entity_poly.entity_id
_entity_poly.type
_entity_poly.pdbx_seq_one_letter_code
_entity_poly.pdbx_strand_id
1 'polypeptide(L)'
;MYEEGLLVPGMIVKTQPLTIMAIANMVAHDGAPTVNGCYCLEAKALDGANIELYEKIPCSCFFCYEGGDYHSSFQPHPLYWGTTDQMAIHEALRQVEADNKENSRDEWEVLKEVAQKFPDLGNGNMILLDENYVPFGKKNYMDSNHQPLD
;
A
#
# COMPACT_ATOMS: atom_id res chain seq x y z
N MET A 1 -11.22 -6.91 -10.69
CA MET A 1 -12.42 -6.69 -9.88
C MET A 1 -12.07 -6.47 -8.44
N TYR A 2 -12.70 -5.48 -7.87
CA TYR A 2 -12.37 -5.08 -6.49
C TYR A 2 -12.85 -6.08 -5.44
N GLU A 3 -13.85 -6.89 -5.78
CA GLU A 3 -14.43 -7.85 -4.83
C GLU A 3 -13.49 -8.98 -4.46
N GLU A 4 -12.52 -9.27 -5.31
CA GLU A 4 -11.57 -10.35 -5.07
C GLU A 4 -10.22 -9.83 -4.58
N GLY A 5 -10.05 -8.51 -4.53
CA GLY A 5 -8.83 -7.90 -4.02
C GLY A 5 -8.79 -7.86 -2.51
N LEU A 6 -7.60 -8.00 -1.97
CA LEU A 6 -7.38 -7.83 -0.54
C LEU A 6 -7.48 -6.34 -0.19
N LEU A 7 -8.25 -6.01 0.84
CA LEU A 7 -8.32 -4.63 1.33
C LEU A 7 -7.06 -4.29 2.14
N VAL A 8 -6.44 -3.18 1.81
CA VAL A 8 -5.20 -2.72 2.46
C VAL A 8 -5.29 -1.24 2.78
N PRO A 9 -4.50 -0.77 3.78
CA PRO A 9 -4.43 0.66 4.07
C PRO A 9 -3.68 1.41 2.98
N GLY A 10 -4.28 2.52 2.54
CA GLY A 10 -3.63 3.50 1.69
C GLY A 10 -3.78 4.88 2.31
N MET A 11 -2.92 5.82 1.92
CA MET A 11 -2.88 7.14 2.52
C MET A 11 -2.41 8.16 1.49
N ILE A 12 -3.03 9.34 1.49
CA ILE A 12 -2.54 10.44 0.69
C ILE A 12 -1.24 10.94 1.32
N VAL A 13 -0.13 10.82 0.60
CA VAL A 13 1.19 11.23 1.09
C VAL A 13 1.73 12.49 0.40
N LYS A 14 1.09 12.89 -0.70
CA LYS A 14 1.31 14.18 -1.37
C LYS A 14 0.00 14.62 -2.00
N THR A 15 -0.26 15.90 -1.96
CA THR A 15 -1.47 16.45 -2.60
C THR A 15 -1.19 16.98 -4.00
N GLN A 16 0.07 17.26 -4.34
CA GLN A 16 0.45 17.79 -5.67
C GLN A 16 1.88 17.36 -6.04
N PRO A 17 2.03 16.39 -6.96
CA PRO A 17 0.94 15.61 -7.56
C PRO A 17 0.26 14.72 -6.53
N LEU A 18 -1.01 14.42 -6.75
CA LEU A 18 -1.76 13.56 -5.84
C LEU A 18 -1.13 12.17 -5.80
N THR A 19 -0.63 11.80 -4.65
CA THR A 19 0.14 10.56 -4.48
C THR A 19 -0.40 9.79 -3.28
N ILE A 20 -0.63 8.50 -3.50
CA ILE A 20 -1.11 7.58 -2.48
C ILE A 20 -0.03 6.54 -2.23
N MET A 21 0.18 6.19 -0.98
CA MET A 21 1.03 5.07 -0.61
C MET A 21 0.18 4.02 0.07
N ALA A 22 0.34 2.77 -0.35
CA ALA A 22 -0.39 1.65 0.25
C ALA A 22 0.60 0.60 0.74
N ILE A 23 0.24 -0.09 1.81
CA ILE A 23 1.08 -1.13 2.40
C ILE A 23 0.38 -2.48 2.32
N ALA A 24 1.12 -3.52 1.92
CA ALA A 24 0.59 -4.86 1.84
C ALA A 24 1.65 -5.88 2.23
N ASN A 25 1.20 -7.00 2.79
CA ASN A 25 2.06 -8.14 3.07
C ASN A 25 2.33 -8.88 1.75
N MET A 26 3.62 -9.07 1.43
CA MET A 26 4.06 -9.65 0.16
C MET A 26 4.26 -11.16 0.22
N VAL A 27 4.00 -11.81 1.34
CA VAL A 27 4.19 -13.25 1.49
C VAL A 27 3.17 -14.02 0.65
N ALA A 28 3.66 -14.93 -0.19
CA ALA A 28 2.83 -15.75 -1.07
C ALA A 28 2.55 -17.15 -0.50
N HIS A 29 3.37 -17.62 0.44
CA HIS A 29 3.25 -18.95 1.04
C HIS A 29 3.41 -18.87 2.55
N ASP A 30 2.71 -19.75 3.26
CA ASP A 30 2.87 -19.88 4.69
C ASP A 30 4.29 -20.32 5.03
N GLY A 31 4.81 -19.82 6.14
CA GLY A 31 6.14 -20.19 6.63
C GLY A 31 7.29 -19.32 6.13
N ALA A 32 7.07 -18.48 5.13
CA ALA A 32 8.07 -17.50 4.72
C ALA A 32 8.13 -16.34 5.72
N PRO A 33 9.32 -15.75 5.96
CA PRO A 33 9.39 -14.55 6.78
C PRO A 33 8.56 -13.41 6.21
N THR A 34 7.93 -12.62 7.05
CA THR A 34 7.07 -11.53 6.60
C THR A 34 7.88 -10.44 5.91
N VAL A 35 7.42 -10.06 4.71
CA VAL A 35 7.91 -8.89 3.98
C VAL A 35 6.70 -8.04 3.63
N ASN A 36 6.76 -6.76 4.00
CA ASN A 36 5.73 -5.78 3.66
C ASN A 36 6.25 -4.86 2.57
N GLY A 37 5.37 -4.42 1.68
CA GLY A 37 5.71 -3.45 0.66
C GLY A 37 4.88 -2.19 0.80
N CYS A 38 5.53 -1.03 0.70
CA CYS A 38 4.86 0.27 0.62
C CYS A 38 4.97 0.78 -0.80
N TYR A 39 3.87 0.71 -1.53
CA TYR A 39 3.80 1.07 -2.95
C TYR A 39 3.33 2.50 -3.12
N CYS A 40 4.04 3.24 -3.97
CA CYS A 40 3.75 4.64 -4.26
C CYS A 40 3.01 4.76 -5.60
N LEU A 41 1.84 5.37 -5.58
CA LEU A 41 0.96 5.52 -6.74
C LEU A 41 0.58 6.98 -6.93
N GLU A 42 0.86 7.55 -8.11
CA GLU A 42 0.30 8.85 -8.47
C GLU A 42 -1.08 8.66 -9.09
N ALA A 43 -2.05 9.41 -8.60
CA ALA A 43 -3.42 9.33 -9.06
C ALA A 43 -3.83 10.66 -9.69
N LYS A 44 -4.62 10.62 -10.77
CA LYS A 44 -5.11 11.85 -11.39
C LYS A 44 -6.21 12.49 -10.55
N ALA A 45 -7.10 11.67 -9.98
CA ALA A 45 -8.21 12.14 -9.17
C ALA A 45 -8.73 11.02 -8.29
N LEU A 46 -9.38 11.40 -7.19
CA LEU A 46 -10.12 10.51 -6.32
C LEU A 46 -11.48 11.15 -6.07
N ASP A 47 -12.43 10.91 -6.96
CA ASP A 47 -13.74 11.55 -6.88
C ASP A 47 -14.46 11.14 -5.61
N GLY A 48 -14.93 12.13 -4.85
CA GLY A 48 -15.63 11.92 -3.59
C GLY A 48 -14.73 11.81 -2.37
N ALA A 49 -13.40 11.74 -2.55
CA ALA A 49 -12.48 11.70 -1.43
C ALA A 49 -12.13 13.10 -0.94
N ASN A 50 -11.81 13.19 0.36
CA ASN A 50 -11.25 14.40 0.93
C ASN A 50 -9.75 14.41 0.62
N ILE A 51 -9.28 15.38 -0.16
CA ILE A 51 -7.89 15.44 -0.62
C ILE A 51 -7.07 16.25 0.39
N GLU A 52 -6.65 15.57 1.42
CA GLU A 52 -5.80 16.14 2.47
C GLU A 52 -4.60 15.22 2.73
N LEU A 53 -3.49 15.82 3.14
CA LEU A 53 -2.29 15.08 3.50
C LEU A 53 -2.62 14.10 4.66
N TYR A 54 -2.21 12.85 4.48
CA TYR A 54 -2.41 11.75 5.42
C TYR A 54 -3.87 11.29 5.57
N GLU A 55 -4.74 11.69 4.64
CA GLU A 55 -6.09 11.15 4.59
C GLU A 55 -6.04 9.65 4.29
N LYS A 56 -6.82 8.86 5.04
CA LYS A 56 -6.89 7.41 4.90
C LYS A 56 -7.72 7.03 3.68
N ILE A 57 -7.13 6.24 2.79
CA ILE A 57 -7.75 5.81 1.53
C ILE A 57 -7.74 4.29 1.49
N PRO A 58 -8.87 3.61 1.71
CA PRO A 58 -8.87 2.16 1.59
C PRO A 58 -8.63 1.76 0.15
N CYS A 59 -7.79 0.75 -0.04
CA CYS A 59 -7.40 0.26 -1.35
C CYS A 59 -7.70 -1.23 -1.49
N SER A 60 -8.04 -1.65 -2.70
CA SER A 60 -8.06 -3.05 -3.09
C SER A 60 -6.71 -3.38 -3.73
N CYS A 61 -6.13 -4.50 -3.35
CA CYS A 61 -4.77 -4.84 -3.73
C CYS A 61 -4.76 -6.07 -4.62
N PHE A 62 -4.11 -5.98 -5.78
CA PHE A 62 -3.92 -7.09 -6.71
C PHE A 62 -2.45 -7.48 -6.74
N PHE A 63 -2.17 -8.76 -6.55
CA PHE A 63 -0.80 -9.25 -6.44
C PHE A 63 -0.33 -9.87 -7.74
N CYS A 64 0.94 -9.65 -8.08
CA CYS A 64 1.63 -10.33 -9.16
C CYS A 64 2.50 -11.44 -8.56
N TYR A 65 2.36 -12.65 -9.06
CA TYR A 65 3.10 -13.81 -8.56
C TYR A 65 3.90 -14.44 -9.70
N GLU A 66 5.20 -14.58 -9.49
CA GLU A 66 6.11 -15.19 -10.47
C GLU A 66 6.79 -16.44 -9.93
N GLY A 67 6.27 -16.99 -8.84
CA GLY A 67 6.86 -18.14 -8.16
C GLY A 67 7.71 -17.72 -6.98
N GLY A 68 7.97 -18.64 -6.06
CA GLY A 68 8.74 -18.37 -4.85
C GLY A 68 7.89 -18.05 -3.65
N ASP A 69 8.53 -17.54 -2.59
CA ASP A 69 7.89 -17.28 -1.31
C ASP A 69 7.14 -15.95 -1.27
N TYR A 70 7.41 -15.05 -2.21
CA TYR A 70 6.88 -13.70 -2.19
C TYR A 70 6.24 -13.33 -3.51
N HIS A 71 5.22 -12.49 -3.46
CA HIS A 71 4.70 -11.83 -4.65
C HIS A 71 5.77 -10.89 -5.20
N SER A 72 5.87 -10.82 -6.53
CA SER A 72 6.88 -9.95 -7.17
C SER A 72 6.50 -8.48 -7.04
N SER A 73 5.20 -8.20 -6.98
CA SER A 73 4.68 -6.84 -6.87
C SER A 73 3.23 -6.89 -6.47
N PHE A 74 2.68 -5.74 -6.13
CA PHE A 74 1.23 -5.58 -6.01
C PHE A 74 0.82 -4.23 -6.60
N GLN A 75 -0.45 -4.12 -6.96
CA GLN A 75 -1.01 -2.87 -7.44
C GLN A 75 -2.18 -2.48 -6.54
N PRO A 76 -2.06 -1.37 -5.81
CA PRO A 76 -3.19 -0.85 -5.04
C PRO A 76 -4.14 -0.07 -5.93
N HIS A 77 -5.43 -0.30 -5.76
CA HIS A 77 -6.48 0.44 -6.44
C HIS A 77 -7.34 1.13 -5.40
N PRO A 78 -7.28 2.46 -5.28
CA PRO A 78 -8.17 3.17 -4.36
C PRO A 78 -9.62 2.80 -4.64
N LEU A 79 -10.39 2.51 -3.60
CA LEU A 79 -11.80 2.14 -3.80
C LEU A 79 -12.60 3.25 -4.47
N TYR A 80 -12.18 4.50 -4.29
CA TYR A 80 -12.81 5.65 -4.97
C TYR A 80 -12.79 5.55 -6.49
N TRP A 81 -11.89 4.72 -7.06
CA TRP A 81 -11.87 4.50 -8.51
C TRP A 81 -13.01 3.59 -8.97
N GLY A 82 -13.51 2.75 -8.09
CA GLY A 82 -14.54 1.77 -8.45
C GLY A 82 -15.94 2.11 -7.95
N THR A 83 -16.07 3.07 -7.05
CA THR A 83 -17.36 3.43 -6.49
C THR A 83 -17.33 4.84 -5.91
N THR A 84 -18.48 5.51 -5.97
CA THR A 84 -18.71 6.77 -5.26
C THR A 84 -19.62 6.59 -4.04
N ASP A 85 -20.00 5.34 -3.73
CA ASP A 85 -20.85 5.03 -2.60
C ASP A 85 -20.05 5.21 -1.30
N GLN A 86 -20.37 6.28 -0.57
CA GLN A 86 -19.66 6.62 0.67
C GLN A 86 -19.84 5.56 1.75
N MET A 87 -20.97 4.86 1.77
CA MET A 87 -21.17 3.78 2.74
C MET A 87 -20.24 2.61 2.47
N ALA A 88 -20.03 2.26 1.19
CA ALA A 88 -19.11 1.20 0.81
C ALA A 88 -17.67 1.58 1.18
N ILE A 89 -17.28 2.82 0.96
CA ILE A 89 -15.95 3.33 1.32
C ILE A 89 -15.74 3.26 2.84
N HIS A 90 -16.72 3.72 3.62
CA HIS A 90 -16.64 3.71 5.08
C HIS A 90 -16.56 2.28 5.62
N GLU A 91 -17.32 1.36 5.06
CA GLU A 91 -17.29 -0.05 5.48
C GLU A 91 -15.92 -0.68 5.19
N ALA A 92 -15.36 -0.41 4.03
CA ALA A 92 -14.02 -0.89 3.68
C ALA A 92 -12.97 -0.32 4.62
N LEU A 93 -13.03 0.98 4.92
CA LEU A 93 -12.10 1.61 5.85
C LEU A 93 -12.21 1.01 7.24
N ARG A 94 -13.43 0.74 7.70
CA ARG A 94 -13.67 0.12 9.01
C ARG A 94 -13.03 -1.26 9.08
N GLN A 95 -13.12 -2.03 7.99
CA GLN A 95 -12.50 -3.36 7.93
C GLN A 95 -10.98 -3.27 7.93
N VAL A 96 -10.42 -2.34 7.16
CA VAL A 96 -8.97 -2.11 7.14
C VAL A 96 -8.48 -1.73 8.54
N GLU A 97 -9.21 -0.87 9.24
CA GLU A 97 -8.83 -0.47 10.59
C GLU A 97 -8.93 -1.62 11.60
N ALA A 98 -9.93 -2.49 11.46
CA ALA A 98 -10.05 -3.67 12.32
C ALA A 98 -8.87 -4.62 12.10
N ASP A 99 -8.49 -4.86 10.85
CA ASP A 99 -7.34 -5.71 10.52
C ASP A 99 -6.04 -5.10 11.02
N ASN A 100 -5.90 -3.78 10.94
CA ASN A 100 -4.70 -3.08 11.38
C ASN A 100 -4.45 -3.22 12.90
N LYS A 101 -5.50 -3.36 13.69
CA LYS A 101 -5.38 -3.54 15.14
C LYS A 101 -4.71 -4.86 15.52
N GLU A 102 -4.69 -5.82 14.60
CA GLU A 102 -4.07 -7.12 14.82
C GLU A 102 -2.58 -7.13 14.47
N ASN A 103 -2.08 -6.05 13.87
CA ASN A 103 -0.68 -5.94 13.50
C ASN A 103 0.18 -5.50 14.69
N SER A 104 1.47 -5.84 14.65
CA SER A 104 2.42 -5.48 15.71
C SER A 104 2.67 -3.97 15.78
N ARG A 105 2.43 -3.26 14.68
CA ARG A 105 2.53 -1.80 14.61
C ARG A 105 1.34 -1.25 13.85
N ASP A 106 1.00 0.00 14.12
CA ASP A 106 -0.01 0.74 13.37
C ASP A 106 0.50 1.03 11.96
N GLU A 107 -0.10 0.40 10.95
CA GLU A 107 0.33 0.56 9.57
C GLU A 107 0.07 1.96 9.02
N TRP A 108 -0.89 2.71 9.57
CA TRP A 108 -1.08 4.11 9.20
C TRP A 108 0.15 4.95 9.56
N GLU A 109 0.71 4.72 10.76
CA GLU A 109 1.94 5.40 11.17
C GLU A 109 3.14 4.94 10.36
N VAL A 110 3.20 3.65 10.01
CA VAL A 110 4.27 3.12 9.14
C VAL A 110 4.24 3.83 7.79
N LEU A 111 3.06 3.98 7.18
CA LEU A 111 2.93 4.68 5.90
C LEU A 111 3.45 6.12 5.98
N LYS A 112 3.09 6.83 7.05
CA LYS A 112 3.54 8.19 7.26
C LYS A 112 5.06 8.26 7.42
N GLU A 113 5.64 7.37 8.22
CA GLU A 113 7.08 7.30 8.43
C GLU A 113 7.84 7.03 7.13
N VAL A 114 7.36 6.06 6.34
CA VAL A 114 7.99 5.71 5.07
C VAL A 114 7.90 6.88 4.09
N ALA A 115 6.75 7.54 4.01
CA ALA A 115 6.58 8.68 3.12
C ALA A 115 7.52 9.83 3.49
N GLN A 116 7.71 10.08 4.78
CA GLN A 116 8.61 11.13 5.26
C GLN A 116 10.07 10.79 5.03
N LYS A 117 10.43 9.51 5.17
CA LYS A 117 11.79 9.05 4.97
C LYS A 117 12.19 8.98 3.49
N PHE A 118 11.23 8.68 2.62
CA PHE A 118 11.47 8.51 1.18
C PHE A 118 10.58 9.46 0.37
N PRO A 119 10.76 10.79 0.49
CA PRO A 119 9.85 11.75 -0.14
C PRO A 119 9.92 11.75 -1.66
N ASP A 120 10.99 11.22 -2.25
CA ASP A 120 11.21 11.21 -3.70
C ASP A 120 10.95 9.83 -4.31
N LEU A 121 10.18 8.99 -3.65
CA LEU A 121 10.01 7.60 -4.07
C LEU A 121 9.47 7.45 -5.50
N GLY A 122 8.51 8.26 -5.89
CA GLY A 122 7.98 8.26 -7.26
C GLY A 122 6.98 7.14 -7.56
N ASN A 123 6.18 7.37 -8.58
CA ASN A 123 5.13 6.47 -9.02
C ASN A 123 5.69 5.10 -9.44
N GLY A 124 5.06 4.03 -8.98
CA GLY A 124 5.45 2.67 -9.35
C GLY A 124 6.60 2.09 -8.54
N ASN A 125 7.15 2.84 -7.62
CA ASN A 125 8.22 2.37 -6.75
C ASN A 125 7.68 1.92 -5.41
N MET A 126 8.39 1.01 -4.77
CA MET A 126 7.97 0.37 -3.54
C MET A 126 9.16 0.26 -2.59
N ILE A 127 8.92 0.55 -1.32
CA ILE A 127 9.88 0.29 -0.25
C ILE A 127 9.51 -1.04 0.39
N LEU A 128 10.51 -1.93 0.53
CA LEU A 128 10.33 -3.22 1.18
C LEU A 128 10.70 -3.09 2.65
N LEU A 129 9.84 -3.64 3.51
CA LEU A 129 10.00 -3.62 4.96
C LEU A 129 10.04 -5.06 5.47
N ASP A 130 10.85 -5.30 6.51
CA ASP A 130 10.88 -6.61 7.16
C ASP A 130 9.67 -6.80 8.10
N GLU A 131 9.66 -7.90 8.86
CA GLU A 131 8.55 -8.22 9.76
C GLU A 131 8.36 -7.19 10.87
N ASN A 132 9.39 -6.40 11.18
CA ASN A 132 9.34 -5.32 12.17
C ASN A 132 9.10 -3.96 11.52
N TYR A 133 8.71 -3.95 10.24
CA TYR A 133 8.46 -2.75 9.45
C TYR A 133 9.71 -1.87 9.29
N VAL A 134 10.90 -2.49 9.27
CA VAL A 134 12.16 -1.79 9.03
C VAL A 134 12.47 -1.82 7.54
N PRO A 135 12.67 -0.68 6.88
CA PRO A 135 13.01 -0.64 5.46
C PRO A 135 14.34 -1.33 5.17
N PHE A 136 14.38 -2.19 4.16
CA PHE A 136 15.61 -2.86 3.77
C PHE A 136 15.86 -2.85 2.26
N GLY A 137 14.88 -2.50 1.44
CA GLY A 137 15.04 -2.53 0.00
C GLY A 137 14.08 -1.62 -0.72
N LYS A 138 14.40 -1.35 -1.98
CA LYS A 138 13.58 -0.54 -2.89
C LYS A 138 13.37 -1.34 -4.15
N LYS A 139 12.15 -1.28 -4.71
CA LYS A 139 11.79 -2.04 -5.90
C LYS A 139 10.89 -1.21 -6.79
N ASN A 140 11.14 -1.25 -8.10
CA ASN A 140 10.19 -0.75 -9.10
C ASN A 140 9.27 -1.91 -9.48
N TYR A 141 7.99 -1.64 -9.70
CA TYR A 141 7.01 -2.68 -10.01
C TYR A 141 7.36 -3.47 -11.29
N MET A 142 8.18 -2.89 -12.17
CA MET A 142 8.63 -3.54 -13.41
C MET A 142 9.83 -4.47 -13.20
N ASP A 143 10.49 -4.38 -12.06
CA ASP A 143 11.70 -5.17 -11.78
C ASP A 143 11.38 -6.41 -10.97
N SER A 144 11.99 -7.56 -11.35
CA SER A 144 11.87 -8.79 -10.56
C SER A 144 12.79 -8.80 -9.34
N ASN A 145 13.82 -7.96 -9.32
CA ASN A 145 14.78 -7.86 -8.22
C ASN A 145 14.68 -6.52 -7.52
N HIS A 146 14.96 -6.52 -6.22
CA HIS A 146 14.99 -5.28 -5.45
C HIS A 146 16.43 -4.77 -5.30
N GLN A 147 16.56 -3.47 -5.01
CA GLN A 147 17.84 -2.84 -4.69
C GLN A 147 17.92 -2.64 -3.18
N PRO A 148 19.05 -3.02 -2.53
CA PRO A 148 19.23 -2.76 -1.12
C PRO A 148 19.24 -1.25 -0.84
N LEU A 149 18.78 -0.87 0.33
CA LEU A 149 18.92 0.52 0.81
C LEU A 149 20.31 0.70 1.39
N ASP A 150 20.89 1.86 1.13
CA ASP A 150 22.20 2.24 1.67
C ASP A 150 22.12 2.63 3.16
#